data_96f293938634eb663bd1782e9bbfcf36
#
_entry.id   96f293938634eb663bd1782e9bbfcf36
#
_cell.length_a   1.000
_cell.length_b   1.000
_cell.length_c   1.000
_cell.angle_alpha   90.00
_cell.angle_beta   90.00
_cell.angle_gamma   90.00
#
_symmetry.space_group_name_H-M   'P 1'
#
loop_
_entity.id
_entity.type
_entity.pdbx_description
1 polymer ?
#
loop_
_entity_poly.entity_id
_entity_poly.type
_entity_poly.pdbx_seq_one_letter_code
_entity_poly.pdbx_strand_id
1 'polypeptide(L)'
;SLAAMAAPTSVVDTVVSLCKRRGFVFPCGEIYGGTRSAWDYGPLGVELKENIKRQWWRSMVTAREDVVGLDSSIILPRQVWVASGHVGAFTDPLTECQSCHKRFRVDHMQEAVADREAKKGKEVDPDSIELADLACPNCGTRGQWTPPREFNMMLKTHLGVLEDESGLHYLRPETAQGIFVNFLNVMQASRKKPPFGI
;
A
#
# COMPACT_ATOMS: atom_id res chain seq x y z
N SER A 1 -23.53 36.37 6.26
CA SER A 1 -23.26 34.99 5.79
C SER A 1 -21.89 35.00 5.13
N LEU A 2 -20.83 34.70 5.92
CA LEU A 2 -19.48 34.46 5.36
C LEU A 2 -19.51 33.07 4.71
N ALA A 3 -19.52 33.06 3.39
CA ALA A 3 -19.24 31.83 2.63
C ALA A 3 -17.84 31.35 3.03
N ALA A 4 -17.75 30.19 3.67
CA ALA A 4 -16.49 29.53 3.93
C ALA A 4 -15.80 29.31 2.58
N MET A 5 -14.72 30.04 2.33
CA MET A 5 -13.89 29.81 1.16
C MET A 5 -13.35 28.36 1.25
N ALA A 6 -13.81 27.51 0.35
CA ALA A 6 -13.28 26.14 0.24
C ALA A 6 -11.76 26.25 0.03
N ALA A 7 -11.01 25.47 0.78
CA ALA A 7 -9.56 25.39 0.60
C ALA A 7 -9.24 25.08 -0.88
N PRO A 8 -8.18 25.67 -1.46
CA PRO A 8 -7.85 25.44 -2.86
C PRO A 8 -7.65 23.95 -3.10
N THR A 9 -8.39 23.39 -4.05
CA THR A 9 -8.31 21.97 -4.45
C THR A 9 -6.90 21.71 -4.95
N SER A 10 -6.24 20.68 -4.42
CA SER A 10 -4.90 20.32 -4.87
C SER A 10 -4.92 19.87 -6.35
N VAL A 11 -3.79 19.98 -7.05
CA VAL A 11 -3.66 19.48 -8.43
C VAL A 11 -4.02 17.98 -8.47
N VAL A 12 -3.62 17.23 -7.45
CA VAL A 12 -3.93 15.78 -7.32
C VAL A 12 -5.45 15.56 -7.23
N ASP A 13 -6.16 16.31 -6.39
CA ASP A 13 -7.62 16.19 -6.25
C ASP A 13 -8.33 16.53 -7.56
N THR A 14 -7.83 17.52 -8.29
CA THR A 14 -8.36 17.91 -9.59
C THR A 14 -8.20 16.78 -10.61
N VAL A 15 -7.01 16.17 -10.69
CA VAL A 15 -6.72 15.02 -11.56
C VAL A 15 -7.56 13.82 -11.18
N VAL A 16 -7.65 13.47 -9.90
CA VAL A 16 -8.50 12.36 -9.42
C VAL A 16 -9.96 12.56 -9.80
N SER A 17 -10.49 13.77 -9.59
CA SER A 17 -11.86 14.12 -9.98
C SER A 17 -12.07 14.01 -11.50
N LEU A 18 -11.10 14.46 -12.29
CA LEU A 18 -11.14 14.33 -13.75
C LEU A 18 -11.14 12.85 -14.18
N CYS A 19 -10.25 12.04 -13.62
CA CYS A 19 -10.14 10.62 -13.93
C CYS A 19 -11.45 9.86 -13.66
N LYS A 20 -12.12 10.15 -12.56
CA LYS A 20 -13.43 9.58 -12.23
C LYS A 20 -14.49 9.98 -13.24
N ARG A 21 -14.62 11.29 -13.53
CA ARG A 21 -15.64 11.80 -14.46
C ARG A 21 -15.43 11.35 -15.91
N ARG A 22 -14.21 11.11 -16.31
CA ARG A 22 -13.86 10.69 -17.69
C ARG A 22 -13.79 9.18 -17.85
N GLY A 23 -14.09 8.40 -16.79
CA GLY A 23 -14.09 6.95 -16.85
C GLY A 23 -12.70 6.32 -17.00
N PHE A 24 -11.68 6.95 -16.43
CA PHE A 24 -10.38 6.31 -16.29
C PHE A 24 -10.40 5.24 -15.22
N VAL A 25 -11.10 5.51 -14.11
CA VAL A 25 -11.25 4.59 -12.99
C VAL A 25 -12.66 4.65 -12.41
N PHE A 26 -13.11 3.52 -11.88
CA PHE A 26 -14.35 3.38 -11.14
C PHE A 26 -14.07 2.69 -9.80
N PRO A 27 -14.80 3.00 -8.71
CA PRO A 27 -14.74 2.18 -7.50
C PRO A 27 -15.16 0.74 -7.82
N CYS A 28 -14.36 -0.24 -7.41
CA CYS A 28 -14.70 -1.65 -7.63
C CYS A 28 -16.03 -1.98 -6.93
N GLY A 29 -16.97 -2.58 -7.66
CA GLY A 29 -18.30 -2.91 -7.14
C GLY A 29 -19.18 -1.69 -6.84
N GLU A 30 -19.07 -0.61 -7.62
CA GLU A 30 -19.76 0.67 -7.37
C GLU A 30 -21.29 0.52 -7.22
N ILE A 31 -21.93 -0.39 -7.96
CA ILE A 31 -23.38 -0.66 -7.83
C ILE A 31 -23.80 -1.14 -6.44
N TYR A 32 -22.85 -1.64 -5.63
CA TYR A 32 -23.06 -2.07 -4.24
C TYR A 32 -22.44 -1.09 -3.22
N GLY A 33 -22.13 0.14 -3.63
CA GLY A 33 -21.56 1.18 -2.77
C GLY A 33 -20.04 1.37 -2.93
N GLY A 34 -19.37 0.56 -3.73
CA GLY A 34 -17.95 0.67 -4.02
C GLY A 34 -17.02 0.23 -2.89
N THR A 35 -15.84 -0.23 -3.26
CA THR A 35 -14.76 -0.58 -2.32
C THR A 35 -13.78 0.58 -2.22
N ARG A 36 -13.44 1.03 -0.99
CA ARG A 36 -12.60 2.22 -0.79
C ARG A 36 -11.17 2.07 -1.30
N SER A 37 -10.64 0.84 -1.31
CA SER A 37 -9.23 0.54 -1.62
C SER A 37 -9.03 -0.25 -2.91
N ALA A 38 -10.10 -0.47 -3.70
CA ALA A 38 -10.02 -1.19 -4.97
C ALA A 38 -10.72 -0.41 -6.08
N TRP A 39 -10.13 -0.43 -7.27
CA TRP A 39 -10.55 0.36 -8.42
C TRP A 39 -10.52 -0.49 -9.68
N ASP A 40 -11.55 -0.35 -10.49
CA ASP A 40 -11.58 -0.88 -11.84
C ASP A 40 -11.05 0.17 -12.81
N TYR A 41 -10.26 -0.26 -13.82
CA TYR A 41 -9.84 0.62 -14.89
C TYR A 41 -10.92 0.68 -15.97
N GLY A 42 -11.42 1.87 -16.25
CA GLY A 42 -12.31 2.11 -17.37
C GLY A 42 -11.57 2.11 -18.73
N PRO A 43 -12.29 2.31 -19.85
CA PRO A 43 -11.70 2.19 -21.20
C PRO A 43 -10.46 3.04 -21.42
N LEU A 44 -10.46 4.31 -21.00
CA LEU A 44 -9.27 5.18 -21.11
C LEU A 44 -8.18 4.81 -20.10
N GLY A 45 -8.59 4.34 -18.92
CA GLY A 45 -7.66 3.95 -17.85
C GLY A 45 -6.85 2.71 -18.19
N VAL A 46 -7.48 1.69 -18.78
CA VAL A 46 -6.78 0.47 -19.19
C VAL A 46 -5.75 0.75 -20.30
N GLU A 47 -6.08 1.59 -21.28
CA GLU A 47 -5.15 1.97 -22.33
C GLU A 47 -3.95 2.74 -21.77
N LEU A 48 -4.18 3.70 -20.88
CA LEU A 48 -3.11 4.44 -20.22
C LEU A 48 -2.21 3.50 -19.39
N LYS A 49 -2.83 2.62 -18.60
CA LYS A 49 -2.11 1.63 -17.77
C LYS A 49 -1.22 0.73 -18.65
N GLU A 50 -1.76 0.16 -19.71
CA GLU A 50 -1.01 -0.75 -20.59
C GLU A 50 0.11 -0.02 -21.36
N ASN A 51 -0.09 1.25 -21.73
CA ASN A 51 0.96 2.07 -22.34
C ASN A 51 2.12 2.33 -21.35
N ILE A 52 1.81 2.65 -20.09
CA ILE A 52 2.81 2.84 -19.03
C ILE A 52 3.59 1.53 -18.79
N LYS A 53 2.89 0.41 -18.62
CA LYS A 53 3.50 -0.91 -18.40
C LYS A 53 4.42 -1.29 -19.57
N ARG A 54 3.97 -1.10 -20.80
CA ARG A 54 4.74 -1.41 -22.03
C ARG A 54 6.00 -0.57 -22.12
N GLN A 55 5.88 0.74 -21.85
CA GLN A 55 7.03 1.65 -21.89
C GLN A 55 8.04 1.32 -20.78
N TRP A 56 7.54 1.02 -19.57
CA TRP A 56 8.38 0.61 -18.45
C TRP A 56 9.13 -0.69 -18.78
N TRP A 57 8.42 -1.72 -19.24
CA TRP A 57 9.03 -3.00 -19.60
C TRP A 57 10.08 -2.85 -20.71
N ARG A 58 9.77 -2.05 -21.72
CA ARG A 58 10.72 -1.75 -22.79
C ARG A 58 12.01 -1.12 -22.24
N SER A 59 11.89 -0.10 -21.39
CA SER A 59 13.04 0.64 -20.89
C SER A 59 13.86 -0.13 -19.86
N MET A 60 13.20 -0.90 -18.99
CA MET A 60 13.85 -1.53 -17.85
C MET A 60 14.30 -2.98 -18.12
N VAL A 61 13.66 -3.64 -19.08
CA VAL A 61 13.92 -5.05 -19.38
C VAL A 61 14.41 -5.22 -20.83
N THR A 62 13.55 -4.93 -21.82
CA THR A 62 13.81 -5.31 -23.22
C THR A 62 15.01 -4.57 -23.84
N ALA A 63 15.22 -3.30 -23.48
CA ALA A 63 16.33 -2.49 -23.97
C ALA A 63 17.67 -2.76 -23.26
N ARG A 64 17.70 -3.69 -22.28
CA ARG A 64 18.88 -4.01 -21.49
C ARG A 64 19.34 -5.43 -21.75
N GLU A 65 20.66 -5.59 -21.99
CA GLU A 65 21.28 -6.91 -22.17
C GLU A 65 21.58 -7.64 -20.84
N ASP A 66 21.69 -6.87 -19.75
CA ASP A 66 22.03 -7.33 -18.42
C ASP A 66 20.81 -7.66 -17.55
N VAL A 67 19.60 -7.54 -18.08
CA VAL A 67 18.34 -7.80 -17.37
C VAL A 67 17.52 -8.85 -18.09
N VAL A 68 16.83 -9.71 -17.33
CA VAL A 68 15.82 -10.65 -17.83
C VAL A 68 14.49 -10.42 -17.12
N GLY A 69 13.39 -10.59 -17.85
CA GLY A 69 12.06 -10.37 -17.31
C GLY A 69 11.53 -11.58 -16.54
N LEU A 70 10.80 -11.29 -15.48
CA LEU A 70 10.05 -12.26 -14.69
C LEU A 70 8.67 -11.70 -14.37
N ASP A 71 7.63 -12.51 -14.52
CA ASP A 71 6.30 -12.22 -13.95
C ASP A 71 5.96 -13.31 -12.93
N SER A 72 6.23 -13.01 -11.67
CA SER A 72 6.00 -13.91 -10.55
C SER A 72 4.51 -13.95 -10.17
N SER A 73 4.05 -15.06 -9.60
CA SER A 73 2.67 -15.19 -9.10
C SER A 73 2.34 -14.11 -8.06
N ILE A 74 1.10 -13.60 -8.11
CA ILE A 74 0.57 -12.68 -7.10
C ILE A 74 0.35 -13.42 -5.78
N ILE A 75 -0.06 -14.69 -5.84
CA ILE A 75 -0.30 -15.53 -4.68
C ILE A 75 0.98 -16.34 -4.41
N LEU A 76 1.53 -16.20 -3.21
CA LEU A 76 2.73 -16.90 -2.76
C LEU A 76 2.47 -17.66 -1.45
N PRO A 77 3.13 -18.83 -1.25
CA PRO A 77 2.95 -19.61 -0.04
C PRO A 77 3.46 -18.88 1.22
N ARG A 78 2.84 -19.19 2.35
CA ARG A 78 3.17 -18.58 3.66
C ARG A 78 4.64 -18.62 4.00
N GLN A 79 5.35 -19.69 3.63
CA GLN A 79 6.78 -19.87 3.92
C GLN A 79 7.66 -18.76 3.37
N VAL A 80 7.34 -18.23 2.19
CA VAL A 80 8.08 -17.10 1.58
C VAL A 80 8.02 -15.87 2.50
N TRP A 81 6.85 -15.60 3.05
CA TRP A 81 6.60 -14.43 3.90
C TRP A 81 7.07 -14.59 5.34
N VAL A 82 7.15 -15.83 5.82
CA VAL A 82 7.81 -16.16 7.09
C VAL A 82 9.32 -15.94 6.96
N ALA A 83 9.93 -16.46 5.89
CA ALA A 83 11.36 -16.33 5.65
C ALA A 83 11.81 -14.88 5.46
N SER A 84 10.97 -14.04 4.86
CA SER A 84 11.24 -12.61 4.68
C SER A 84 10.82 -11.72 5.86
N GLY A 85 10.24 -12.30 6.93
CA GLY A 85 9.82 -11.56 8.13
C GLY A 85 8.45 -10.87 8.05
N HIS A 86 7.82 -10.84 6.88
CA HIS A 86 6.55 -10.11 6.67
C HIS A 86 5.38 -10.64 7.50
N VAL A 87 5.35 -11.93 7.82
CA VAL A 87 4.25 -12.49 8.65
C VAL A 87 4.27 -11.92 10.06
N GLY A 88 5.47 -11.64 10.60
CA GLY A 88 5.65 -11.16 11.98
C GLY A 88 5.78 -9.65 12.12
N ALA A 89 6.28 -8.95 11.11
CA ALA A 89 6.69 -7.54 11.24
C ALA A 89 5.98 -6.57 10.28
N PHE A 90 5.18 -7.08 9.33
CA PHE A 90 4.47 -6.21 8.37
C PHE A 90 3.11 -5.80 8.94
N THR A 91 3.17 -5.05 10.03
CA THR A 91 1.99 -4.62 10.79
C THR A 91 2.00 -3.11 11.00
N ASP A 92 0.81 -2.52 10.98
CA ASP A 92 0.60 -1.12 11.34
C ASP A 92 -0.07 -1.03 12.72
N PRO A 93 0.44 -0.18 13.63
CA PRO A 93 -0.23 0.08 14.90
C PRO A 93 -1.46 0.99 14.66
N LEU A 94 -2.64 0.38 14.55
CA LEU A 94 -3.89 1.10 14.34
C LEU A 94 -4.63 1.35 15.66
N THR A 95 -5.10 2.58 15.84
CA THR A 95 -6.02 2.99 16.89
C THR A 95 -7.30 3.57 16.30
N GLU A 96 -8.40 3.48 17.04
CA GLU A 96 -9.68 4.06 16.65
C GLU A 96 -10.04 5.22 17.59
N CYS A 97 -10.45 6.36 17.01
CA CYS A 97 -11.01 7.46 17.79
C CYS A 97 -12.40 7.08 18.30
N GLN A 98 -12.59 7.03 19.62
CA GLN A 98 -13.85 6.65 20.25
C GLN A 98 -14.98 7.68 20.00
N SER A 99 -14.63 8.89 19.59
CA SER A 99 -15.57 9.98 19.32
C SER A 99 -16.16 9.96 17.91
N CYS A 100 -15.32 9.67 16.88
CA CYS A 100 -15.76 9.71 15.49
C CYS A 100 -15.61 8.36 14.76
N HIS A 101 -15.14 7.31 15.45
CA HIS A 101 -14.98 5.95 14.97
C HIS A 101 -14.09 5.80 13.70
N LYS A 102 -13.22 6.78 13.46
CA LYS A 102 -12.22 6.70 12.41
C LYS A 102 -10.93 6.11 12.95
N ARG A 103 -10.26 5.31 12.11
CA ARG A 103 -9.01 4.64 12.41
C ARG A 103 -7.83 5.39 11.85
N PHE A 104 -6.73 5.40 12.62
CA PHE A 104 -5.49 6.09 12.27
C PHE A 104 -4.30 5.25 12.69
N ARG A 105 -3.18 5.41 11.99
CA ARG A 105 -1.89 4.87 12.39
C ARG A 105 -1.32 5.76 13.49
N VAL A 106 -0.88 5.13 14.58
CA VAL A 106 -0.32 5.86 15.73
C VAL A 106 0.99 6.55 15.35
N ASP A 107 1.89 5.83 14.69
CA ASP A 107 3.17 6.34 14.20
C ASP A 107 3.01 7.60 13.33
N HIS A 108 2.13 7.57 12.34
CA HIS A 108 1.86 8.74 11.49
C HIS A 108 1.31 9.96 12.25
N MET A 109 0.51 9.72 13.30
CA MET A 109 0.01 10.82 14.13
C MET A 109 1.13 11.42 14.98
N GLN A 110 2.02 10.58 15.52
CA GLN A 110 3.20 11.00 16.28
C GLN A 110 4.17 11.80 15.40
N GLU A 111 4.51 11.28 14.21
CA GLU A 111 5.33 11.97 13.20
C GLU A 111 4.74 13.34 12.84
N ALA A 112 3.44 13.42 12.59
CA ALA A 112 2.78 14.69 12.25
C ALA A 112 2.85 15.74 13.37
N VAL A 113 2.88 15.31 14.63
CA VAL A 113 3.07 16.21 15.78
C VAL A 113 4.54 16.62 15.86
N ALA A 114 5.49 15.69 15.75
CA ALA A 114 6.92 15.98 15.76
C ALA A 114 7.30 16.98 14.65
N ASP A 115 6.81 16.78 13.43
CA ASP A 115 7.01 17.71 12.30
C ASP A 115 6.47 19.11 12.57
N ARG A 116 5.34 19.21 13.26
CA ARG A 116 4.75 20.50 13.65
C ARG A 116 5.60 21.23 14.69
N GLU A 117 6.15 20.50 15.66
CA GLU A 117 7.02 21.06 16.67
C GLU A 117 8.41 21.42 16.08
N ALA A 118 8.92 20.63 15.15
CA ALA A 118 10.16 20.93 14.42
C ALA A 118 10.05 22.27 13.65
N LYS A 119 8.90 22.55 13.03
CA LYS A 119 8.63 23.85 12.38
C LYS A 119 8.63 25.03 13.34
N LYS A 120 8.48 24.78 14.65
CA LYS A 120 8.58 25.80 15.72
C LYS A 120 9.97 25.87 16.36
N GLY A 121 10.93 25.10 15.81
CA GLY A 121 12.31 25.03 16.31
C GLY A 121 12.49 24.10 17.52
N LYS A 122 11.55 23.17 17.77
CA LYS A 122 11.65 22.16 18.83
C LYS A 122 11.82 20.78 18.20
N GLU A 123 12.88 20.10 18.53
CA GLU A 123 13.11 18.71 18.17
C GLU A 123 12.39 17.80 19.18
N VAL A 124 11.46 16.99 18.72
CA VAL A 124 10.69 16.06 19.53
C VAL A 124 10.78 14.68 18.89
N ASP A 125 11.16 13.68 19.66
CA ASP A 125 11.16 12.29 19.23
C ASP A 125 9.70 11.82 19.05
N PRO A 126 9.27 11.38 17.84
CA PRO A 126 7.91 10.89 17.60
C PRO A 126 7.50 9.79 18.59
N ASP A 127 8.41 8.85 18.88
CA ASP A 127 8.13 7.71 19.77
C ASP A 127 7.91 8.11 21.24
N SER A 128 8.34 9.32 21.63
CA SER A 128 8.11 9.85 22.97
C SER A 128 6.71 10.45 23.18
N ILE A 129 5.92 10.60 22.11
CA ILE A 129 4.61 11.24 22.17
C ILE A 129 3.56 10.20 22.56
N GLU A 130 2.95 10.39 23.72
CA GLU A 130 1.91 9.49 24.23
C GLU A 130 0.62 9.58 23.40
N LEU A 131 -0.02 8.42 23.18
CA LEU A 131 -1.29 8.36 22.44
C LEU A 131 -2.37 9.26 23.06
N ALA A 132 -2.37 9.39 24.39
CA ALA A 132 -3.30 10.25 25.12
C ALA A 132 -3.18 11.74 24.78
N ASP A 133 -2.00 12.17 24.34
CA ASP A 133 -1.73 13.58 23.99
C ASP A 133 -2.09 13.90 22.53
N LEU A 134 -2.37 12.89 21.75
CA LEU A 134 -2.69 13.05 20.33
C LEU A 134 -4.14 13.52 20.13
N ALA A 135 -4.29 14.53 19.29
CA ALA A 135 -5.60 14.98 18.83
C ALA A 135 -6.02 14.18 17.58
N CYS A 136 -7.29 13.81 17.53
CA CYS A 136 -7.85 13.14 16.36
C CYS A 136 -7.74 14.02 15.11
N PRO A 137 -7.11 13.59 14.02
CA PRO A 137 -6.99 14.36 12.79
C PRO A 137 -8.33 14.71 12.14
N ASN A 138 -9.39 13.94 12.46
CA ASN A 138 -10.71 14.15 11.89
C ASN A 138 -11.63 15.05 12.73
N CYS A 139 -11.71 14.84 14.04
CA CYS A 139 -12.68 15.55 14.91
C CYS A 139 -12.01 16.42 15.97
N GLY A 140 -10.70 16.40 16.12
CA GLY A 140 -9.95 17.20 17.09
C GLY A 140 -9.99 16.70 18.54
N THR A 141 -10.79 15.70 18.87
CA THR A 141 -10.87 15.13 20.21
C THR A 141 -9.54 14.56 20.65
N ARG A 142 -9.11 14.81 21.90
CA ARG A 142 -7.85 14.30 22.47
C ARG A 142 -8.11 13.17 23.45
N GLY A 143 -7.17 12.24 23.54
CA GLY A 143 -7.11 11.22 24.57
C GLY A 143 -8.21 10.15 24.52
N GLN A 144 -9.08 10.18 23.52
CA GLN A 144 -10.15 9.20 23.36
C GLN A 144 -9.82 8.18 22.27
N TRP A 145 -8.88 7.30 22.59
CA TRP A 145 -8.38 6.29 21.67
C TRP A 145 -8.59 4.89 22.21
N THR A 146 -8.83 3.94 21.31
CA THR A 146 -8.73 2.52 21.68
C THR A 146 -7.25 2.14 21.86
N PRO A 147 -6.93 1.12 22.64
CA PRO A 147 -5.57 0.56 22.65
C PRO A 147 -5.12 0.24 21.22
N PRO A 148 -3.87 0.59 20.82
CA PRO A 148 -3.34 0.24 19.51
C PRO A 148 -3.39 -1.27 19.29
N ARG A 149 -3.76 -1.66 18.07
CA ARG A 149 -3.75 -3.07 17.64
C ARG A 149 -2.89 -3.20 16.42
N GLU A 150 -2.01 -4.18 16.45
CA GLU A 150 -1.22 -4.60 15.29
C GLU A 150 -2.15 -5.13 14.19
N PHE A 151 -2.12 -4.51 13.04
CA PHE A 151 -2.88 -4.94 11.86
C PHE A 151 -1.92 -5.39 10.77
N ASN A 152 -1.89 -6.70 10.48
CA ASN A 152 -1.10 -7.22 9.38
C ASN A 152 -1.72 -6.79 8.04
N MET A 153 -0.93 -6.11 7.21
CA MET A 153 -1.39 -5.52 5.95
C MET A 153 -1.47 -6.52 4.79
N MET A 154 -0.97 -7.74 4.96
CA MET A 154 -1.03 -8.74 3.90
C MET A 154 -2.43 -9.34 3.76
N LEU A 155 -2.94 -9.36 2.53
CA LEU A 155 -4.17 -10.05 2.20
C LEU A 155 -3.93 -11.57 2.19
N LYS A 156 -4.78 -12.29 2.93
CA LYS A 156 -4.73 -13.75 3.06
C LYS A 156 -5.73 -14.40 2.11
N THR A 157 -5.38 -15.58 1.62
CA THR A 157 -6.29 -16.48 0.90
C THR A 157 -5.91 -17.94 1.21
N HIS A 158 -6.80 -18.87 0.89
CA HIS A 158 -6.53 -20.29 0.99
C HIS A 158 -6.57 -20.93 -0.40
N LEU A 159 -5.60 -21.77 -0.70
CA LEU A 159 -5.59 -22.63 -1.87
C LEU A 159 -5.87 -24.07 -1.43
N GLY A 160 -6.81 -24.72 -2.11
CA GLY A 160 -7.26 -26.07 -1.76
C GLY A 160 -8.68 -26.07 -1.20
N VAL A 161 -9.12 -27.27 -0.80
CA VAL A 161 -10.51 -27.52 -0.37
C VAL A 161 -10.71 -27.16 1.12
N LEU A 162 -9.66 -27.21 1.91
CA LEU A 162 -9.70 -26.96 3.35
C LEU A 162 -9.05 -25.60 3.67
N GLU A 163 -9.74 -24.84 4.53
CA GLU A 163 -9.22 -23.59 5.09
C GLU A 163 -8.36 -23.86 6.33
N ASP A 164 -7.24 -24.56 6.13
CA ASP A 164 -6.28 -24.87 7.18
C ASP A 164 -4.93 -24.16 6.95
N GLU A 165 -4.01 -24.31 7.89
CA GLU A 165 -2.66 -23.70 7.80
C GLU A 165 -1.87 -24.17 6.57
N SER A 166 -2.13 -25.37 6.05
CA SER A 166 -1.42 -25.89 4.87
C SER A 166 -1.82 -25.20 3.58
N GLY A 167 -3.09 -24.77 3.51
CA GLY A 167 -3.66 -24.03 2.38
C GLY A 167 -3.42 -22.51 2.46
N LEU A 168 -2.86 -22.00 3.56
CA LEU A 168 -2.71 -20.56 3.76
C LEU A 168 -1.66 -19.93 2.83
N HIS A 169 -2.13 -19.01 2.02
CA HIS A 169 -1.34 -18.24 1.07
C HIS A 169 -1.60 -16.73 1.26
N TYR A 170 -0.70 -15.90 0.74
CA TYR A 170 -0.83 -14.45 0.79
C TYR A 170 -0.72 -13.85 -0.61
N LEU A 171 -1.51 -12.81 -0.84
CA LEU A 171 -1.27 -11.91 -1.97
C LEU A 171 -0.02 -11.09 -1.65
N ARG A 172 0.91 -11.02 -2.58
CA ARG A 172 2.19 -10.32 -2.39
C ARG A 172 1.96 -8.82 -2.11
N PRO A 173 2.50 -8.26 -1.01
CA PRO A 173 2.49 -6.83 -0.77
C PRO A 173 3.57 -6.10 -1.58
N GLU A 174 4.61 -6.83 -2.02
CA GLU A 174 5.72 -6.33 -2.84
C GLU A 174 6.24 -7.43 -3.77
N THR A 175 7.12 -7.06 -4.71
CA THR A 175 7.57 -7.98 -5.78
C THR A 175 8.92 -8.63 -5.50
N ALA A 176 9.70 -8.16 -4.53
CA ALA A 176 11.07 -8.60 -4.29
C ALA A 176 11.19 -10.11 -4.00
N GLN A 177 10.32 -10.66 -3.14
CA GLN A 177 10.39 -12.07 -2.74
C GLN A 177 10.14 -13.02 -3.91
N GLY A 178 9.22 -12.66 -4.81
CA GLY A 178 8.99 -13.41 -6.04
C GLY A 178 10.23 -13.49 -6.92
N ILE A 179 11.05 -12.44 -6.96
CA ILE A 179 12.32 -12.41 -7.67
C ILE A 179 13.35 -13.31 -6.98
N PHE A 180 13.51 -13.17 -5.66
CA PHE A 180 14.49 -13.98 -4.91
C PHE A 180 14.23 -15.48 -4.99
N VAL A 181 12.99 -15.94 -4.79
CA VAL A 181 12.65 -17.37 -4.83
C VAL A 181 12.78 -17.96 -6.24
N ASN A 182 12.70 -17.15 -7.29
CA ASN A 182 12.86 -17.57 -8.67
C ASN A 182 14.26 -17.36 -9.23
N PHE A 183 15.20 -16.82 -8.47
CA PHE A 183 16.53 -16.48 -8.97
C PHE A 183 17.22 -17.66 -9.67
N LEU A 184 17.26 -18.84 -9.04
CA LEU A 184 17.89 -20.03 -9.62
C LEU A 184 17.15 -20.52 -10.88
N ASN A 185 15.81 -20.49 -10.86
CA ASN A 185 15.00 -20.87 -12.01
C ASN A 185 15.28 -19.96 -13.21
N VAL A 186 15.33 -18.66 -12.99
CA VAL A 186 15.61 -17.67 -14.03
C VAL A 186 17.03 -17.81 -14.54
N MET A 187 18.01 -17.95 -13.66
CA MET A 187 19.41 -18.15 -14.03
C MET A 187 19.60 -19.38 -14.93
N GLN A 188 19.00 -20.52 -14.57
CA GLN A 188 19.08 -21.77 -15.35
C GLN A 188 18.34 -21.64 -16.68
N ALA A 189 17.12 -21.13 -16.68
CA ALA A 189 16.30 -21.00 -17.89
C ALA A 189 16.89 -20.02 -18.90
N SER A 190 17.42 -18.89 -18.43
CA SER A 190 18.01 -17.84 -19.29
C SER A 190 19.49 -18.15 -19.66
N ARG A 191 20.10 -19.14 -19.02
CA ARG A 191 21.54 -19.46 -19.17
C ARG A 191 22.45 -18.25 -18.88
N LYS A 192 22.00 -17.32 -18.08
CA LYS A 192 22.80 -16.16 -17.68
C LYS A 192 23.76 -16.52 -16.55
N LYS A 193 24.91 -15.87 -16.54
CA LYS A 193 25.86 -15.91 -15.43
C LYS A 193 25.76 -14.62 -14.63
N PRO A 194 25.80 -14.68 -13.28
CA PRO A 194 25.87 -13.46 -12.47
C PRO A 194 27.13 -12.64 -12.81
N PRO A 195 27.05 -11.28 -12.71
CA PRO A 195 25.85 -10.51 -12.31
C PRO A 195 24.87 -10.27 -13.47
N PHE A 196 23.57 -10.35 -13.18
CA PHE A 196 22.48 -9.91 -14.07
C PHE A 196 21.29 -9.45 -13.21
N GLY A 197 20.41 -8.64 -13.79
CA GLY A 197 19.17 -8.16 -13.16
C GLY A 197 17.96 -9.01 -13.53
N ILE A 198 16.98 -9.05 -12.64
CA ILE A 198 15.65 -9.63 -12.85
C ILE A 198 14.60 -8.55 -12.57
#